data_da27c5deec7fe676cbb8c2eccb97bf64
#
_entry.id   da27c5deec7fe676cbb8c2eccb97bf64
#
_cell.length_a   1.000
_cell.length_b   1.000
_cell.length_c   1.000
_cell.angle_alpha   90.00
_cell.angle_beta   90.00
_cell.angle_gamma   90.00
#
_symmetry.space_group_name_H-M   'P 1'
#
loop_
_entity.id
_entity.type
_entity.pdbx_description
1 polymer ?
#
loop_
_entity_poly.entity_id
_entity_poly.type
_entity_poly.pdbx_seq_one_letter_code
_entity_poly.pdbx_strand_id
1 'polypeptide(L)'
;VIQGLKNNKHVFVEKPLAMTSGELNSLKKAYESSSGILMVGFNRRFAKVSQVIKKQFEGLDEPLVVNIRVNAGFIPKEHWTQNPKIGGGRIIGEMCHFVDLMQFFTDAKPKSVYAVCIESNNQRLTRTDNISVSIKFDNGSIGNLIYVANGPRALPKEQIEVFGGGKVGRIHDFRSGEFITDSKTIKIKSTSKGHKQEVL
;
A
#
# COMPACT_ATOMS: atom_id res chain seq x y z
N VAL A 1 7.31 -3.59 20.03
CA VAL A 1 6.65 -2.27 19.89
C VAL A 1 6.11 -1.81 21.22
N ILE A 2 5.13 -2.49 21.83
CA ILE A 2 4.44 -2.08 23.08
C ILE A 2 5.45 -1.76 24.20
N GLN A 3 6.46 -2.61 24.40
CA GLN A 3 7.47 -2.38 25.44
C GLN A 3 8.27 -1.09 25.20
N GLY A 4 8.64 -0.80 23.94
CA GLY A 4 9.33 0.44 23.58
C GLY A 4 8.46 1.67 23.87
N LEU A 5 7.19 1.62 23.45
CA LEU A 5 6.23 2.71 23.67
C LEU A 5 5.97 2.96 25.17
N LYS A 6 5.77 1.90 25.97
CA LYS A 6 5.63 2.03 27.43
C LYS A 6 6.84 2.67 28.12
N ASN A 7 8.01 2.60 27.52
CA ASN A 7 9.22 3.27 27.99
C ASN A 7 9.48 4.61 27.26
N ASN A 8 8.48 5.17 26.61
CA ASN A 8 8.53 6.46 25.89
C ASN A 8 9.66 6.52 24.83
N LYS A 9 9.96 5.37 24.20
CA LYS A 9 10.96 5.31 23.11
C LYS A 9 10.29 5.58 21.77
N HIS A 10 11.02 6.23 20.86
CA HIS A 10 10.65 6.23 19.45
C HIS A 10 10.82 4.81 18.90
N VAL A 11 9.85 4.33 18.17
CA VAL A 11 9.81 2.95 17.68
C VAL A 11 9.61 2.96 16.17
N PHE A 12 10.56 2.35 15.45
CA PHE A 12 10.37 1.95 14.07
C PHE A 12 10.04 0.46 14.04
N VAL A 13 9.03 0.07 13.27
CA VAL A 13 8.61 -1.34 13.13
C VAL A 13 8.29 -1.66 11.67
N GLU A 14 8.77 -2.80 11.20
CA GLU A 14 8.39 -3.32 9.89
C GLU A 14 6.89 -3.67 9.82
N LYS A 15 6.35 -3.60 8.62
CA LYS A 15 4.97 -4.02 8.35
C LYS A 15 4.83 -5.56 8.33
N PRO A 16 3.69 -6.10 8.66
CA PRO A 16 2.50 -5.42 9.17
C PRO A 16 2.66 -5.04 10.64
N LEU A 17 2.08 -3.93 11.04
CA LEU A 17 2.12 -3.46 12.44
C LEU A 17 1.51 -4.46 13.42
N ALA A 18 0.45 -5.14 13.00
CA ALA A 18 -0.26 -6.16 13.78
C ALA A 18 -0.90 -7.19 12.84
N MET A 19 -1.11 -8.40 13.34
CA MET A 19 -1.73 -9.50 12.61
C MET A 19 -3.23 -9.59 12.89
N THR A 20 -3.68 -9.07 14.01
CA THR A 20 -5.07 -9.12 14.47
C THR A 20 -5.55 -7.76 14.96
N SER A 21 -6.86 -7.55 14.95
CA SER A 21 -7.49 -6.33 15.51
C SER A 21 -7.23 -6.19 17.02
N GLY A 22 -7.12 -7.31 17.75
CA GLY A 22 -6.80 -7.30 19.19
C GLY A 22 -5.40 -6.78 19.47
N GLU A 23 -4.40 -7.22 18.68
CA GLU A 23 -3.03 -6.70 18.75
C GLU A 23 -2.98 -5.22 18.38
N LEU A 24 -3.68 -4.82 17.30
CA LEU A 24 -3.74 -3.43 16.88
C LEU A 24 -4.35 -2.53 17.94
N ASN A 25 -5.43 -2.96 18.61
CA ASN A 25 -6.05 -2.22 19.72
C ASN A 25 -5.10 -2.08 20.93
N SER A 26 -4.34 -3.12 21.23
CA SER A 26 -3.34 -3.09 22.30
C SER A 26 -2.18 -2.13 21.98
N LEU A 27 -1.73 -2.12 20.74
CA LEU A 27 -0.72 -1.20 20.23
C LEU A 27 -1.22 0.25 20.26
N LYS A 28 -2.46 0.48 19.82
CA LYS A 28 -3.10 1.80 19.85
C LYS A 28 -3.13 2.38 21.27
N LYS A 29 -3.59 1.61 22.25
CA LYS A 29 -3.58 2.02 23.67
C LYS A 29 -2.18 2.36 24.18
N ALA A 30 -1.18 1.55 23.84
CA ALA A 30 0.19 1.81 24.24
C ALA A 30 0.75 3.08 23.58
N TYR A 31 0.42 3.33 22.32
CA TYR A 31 0.82 4.53 21.59
C TYR A 31 0.18 5.79 22.17
N GLU A 32 -1.14 5.77 22.42
CA GLU A 32 -1.89 6.89 23.01
C GLU A 32 -1.38 7.29 24.41
N SER A 33 -0.76 6.35 25.14
CA SER A 33 -0.19 6.58 26.47
C SER A 33 1.32 6.90 26.44
N SER A 34 1.93 7.00 25.26
CA SER A 34 3.37 7.22 25.08
C SER A 34 3.66 8.59 24.52
N SER A 35 4.76 9.21 24.95
CA SER A 35 5.33 10.39 24.28
C SER A 35 6.25 10.02 23.09
N GLY A 36 6.49 8.73 22.86
CA GLY A 36 7.31 8.23 21.74
C GLY A 36 6.59 8.29 20.41
N ILE A 37 7.34 8.44 19.33
CA ILE A 37 6.83 8.35 17.95
C ILE A 37 6.83 6.90 17.52
N LEU A 38 5.73 6.44 16.90
CA LEU A 38 5.65 5.14 16.26
C LEU A 38 5.64 5.32 14.74
N MET A 39 6.59 4.71 14.05
CA MET A 39 6.67 4.67 12.60
C MET A 39 6.57 3.23 12.11
N VAL A 40 5.69 2.99 11.14
CA VAL A 40 5.54 1.69 10.48
C VAL A 40 6.22 1.72 9.13
N GLY A 41 6.98 0.68 8.80
CA GLY A 41 7.79 0.53 7.60
C GLY A 41 7.00 0.44 6.29
N PHE A 42 6.29 1.50 5.91
CA PHE A 42 5.59 1.60 4.63
C PHE A 42 6.47 2.31 3.59
N ASN A 43 7.53 1.63 3.18
CA ASN A 43 8.60 2.15 2.34
C ASN A 43 8.14 2.82 1.02
N ARG A 44 7.04 2.36 0.40
CA ARG A 44 6.60 2.81 -0.94
C ARG A 44 6.26 4.28 -1.02
N ARG A 45 5.79 4.91 0.06
CA ARG A 45 5.56 6.35 0.14
C ARG A 45 6.85 7.17 0.05
N PHE A 46 7.98 6.59 0.48
CA PHE A 46 9.30 7.22 0.45
C PHE A 46 10.06 6.99 -0.87
N ALA A 47 9.53 6.18 -1.78
CA ALA A 47 10.12 6.03 -3.11
C ALA A 47 10.14 7.37 -3.84
N LYS A 48 11.27 7.71 -4.47
CA LYS A 48 11.42 8.97 -5.23
C LYS A 48 10.27 9.22 -6.20
N VAL A 49 9.85 8.20 -6.93
CA VAL A 49 8.76 8.31 -7.91
C VAL A 49 7.42 8.64 -7.23
N SER A 50 7.14 8.05 -6.05
CA SER A 50 5.92 8.36 -5.28
C SER A 50 5.93 9.82 -4.80
N GLN A 51 7.05 10.28 -4.25
CA GLN A 51 7.21 11.65 -3.77
C GLN A 51 7.06 12.69 -4.90
N VAL A 52 7.69 12.42 -6.05
CA VAL A 52 7.61 13.32 -7.22
C VAL A 52 6.18 13.39 -7.74
N ILE A 53 5.48 12.26 -7.85
CA ILE A 53 4.09 12.22 -8.31
C ILE A 53 3.18 12.89 -7.28
N LYS A 54 3.30 12.59 -5.98
CA LYS A 54 2.50 13.23 -4.92
C LYS A 54 2.57 14.74 -5.01
N LYS A 55 3.77 15.30 -5.16
CA LYS A 55 4.00 16.75 -5.28
C LYS A 55 3.25 17.40 -6.45
N GLN A 56 2.96 16.67 -7.54
CA GLN A 56 2.22 17.20 -8.68
C GLN A 56 0.71 17.38 -8.42
N PHE A 57 0.21 16.75 -7.34
CA PHE A 57 -1.20 16.84 -6.91
C PHE A 57 -1.37 17.71 -5.66
N GLU A 58 -0.28 18.26 -5.09
CA GLU A 58 -0.37 19.20 -3.97
C GLU A 58 -1.15 20.47 -4.37
N GLY A 59 -2.03 20.93 -3.47
CA GLY A 59 -2.87 22.10 -3.70
C GLY A 59 -4.04 21.91 -4.68
N LEU A 60 -4.28 20.67 -5.12
CA LEU A 60 -5.45 20.36 -5.93
C LEU A 60 -6.69 20.29 -5.04
N ASP A 61 -7.71 21.10 -5.37
CA ASP A 61 -8.98 21.17 -4.63
C ASP A 61 -10.04 20.23 -5.26
N GLU A 62 -9.64 18.97 -5.53
CA GLU A 62 -10.57 17.94 -5.99
C GLU A 62 -10.11 16.54 -5.55
N PRO A 63 -11.06 15.60 -5.42
CA PRO A 63 -10.75 14.21 -5.08
C PRO A 63 -9.92 13.50 -6.16
N LEU A 64 -9.09 12.56 -5.74
CA LEU A 64 -8.26 11.74 -6.61
C LEU A 64 -8.87 10.34 -6.83
N VAL A 65 -8.56 9.75 -7.97
CA VAL A 65 -8.75 8.32 -8.21
C VAL A 65 -7.39 7.65 -8.27
N VAL A 66 -7.17 6.65 -7.40
CA VAL A 66 -5.92 5.90 -7.33
C VAL A 66 -6.18 4.44 -7.73
N ASN A 67 -5.60 3.99 -8.83
CA ASN A 67 -5.68 2.61 -9.29
C ASN A 67 -4.35 1.91 -9.06
N ILE A 68 -4.38 0.76 -8.41
CA ILE A 68 -3.21 -0.07 -8.15
C ILE A 68 -3.47 -1.49 -8.64
N ARG A 69 -2.59 -2.01 -9.48
CA ARG A 69 -2.56 -3.41 -9.87
C ARG A 69 -1.28 -4.05 -9.34
N VAL A 70 -1.42 -5.16 -8.62
CA VAL A 70 -0.30 -5.95 -8.10
C VAL A 70 -0.36 -7.35 -8.70
N ASN A 71 0.64 -7.70 -9.50
CA ASN A 71 0.88 -9.06 -9.99
C ASN A 71 1.90 -9.72 -9.05
N ALA A 72 1.41 -10.30 -7.96
CA ALA A 72 2.26 -10.72 -6.85
C ALA A 72 2.98 -12.05 -7.09
N GLY A 73 2.49 -12.84 -8.05
CA GLY A 73 2.98 -14.19 -8.33
C GLY A 73 2.49 -15.22 -7.30
N PHE A 74 2.53 -16.48 -7.70
CA PHE A 74 2.07 -17.61 -6.88
C PHE A 74 3.00 -17.88 -5.71
N ILE A 75 2.42 -18.15 -4.54
CA ILE A 75 3.10 -18.68 -3.35
C ILE A 75 2.34 -19.93 -2.88
N PRO A 76 3.03 -21.07 -2.69
CA PRO A 76 2.40 -22.29 -2.17
C PRO A 76 1.74 -22.08 -0.82
N LYS A 77 0.66 -22.84 -0.55
CA LYS A 77 -0.09 -22.75 0.73
C LYS A 77 0.75 -23.08 1.95
N GLU A 78 1.75 -23.91 1.79
CA GLU A 78 2.67 -24.38 2.84
C GLU A 78 3.74 -23.32 3.18
N HIS A 79 3.90 -22.30 2.34
CA HIS A 79 4.86 -21.24 2.61
C HIS A 79 4.46 -20.43 3.86
N TRP A 80 5.42 -20.07 4.68
CA TRP A 80 5.18 -19.40 5.97
C TRP A 80 4.36 -18.13 5.86
N THR A 81 4.46 -17.40 4.74
CA THR A 81 3.65 -16.16 4.48
C THR A 81 2.17 -16.44 4.39
N GLN A 82 1.76 -17.66 3.99
CA GLN A 82 0.35 -18.07 3.89
C GLN A 82 -0.21 -18.52 5.26
N ASN A 83 0.64 -18.78 6.23
CA ASN A 83 0.20 -19.15 7.57
C ASN A 83 -0.42 -17.91 8.28
N PRO A 84 -1.71 -17.94 8.65
CA PRO A 84 -2.37 -16.79 9.25
C PRO A 84 -1.80 -16.36 10.60
N LYS A 85 -1.11 -17.27 11.32
CA LYS A 85 -0.49 -16.99 12.63
C LYS A 85 0.95 -16.48 12.52
N ILE A 86 1.61 -16.66 11.37
CA ILE A 86 3.03 -16.33 11.18
C ILE A 86 3.19 -15.19 10.16
N GLY A 87 2.64 -15.39 8.95
CA GLY A 87 2.78 -14.45 7.84
C GLY A 87 1.55 -13.58 7.58
N GLY A 88 0.38 -13.96 8.16
CA GLY A 88 -0.89 -13.22 8.00
C GLY A 88 -1.56 -13.34 6.63
N GLY A 89 -0.98 -14.11 5.71
CA GLY A 89 -1.42 -14.17 4.33
C GLY A 89 -1.07 -12.91 3.54
N ARG A 90 -1.52 -12.86 2.30
CA ARG A 90 -1.14 -11.79 1.36
C ARG A 90 -1.84 -10.46 1.66
N ILE A 91 -3.04 -10.48 2.21
CA ILE A 91 -3.79 -9.26 2.53
C ILE A 91 -3.08 -8.49 3.64
N ILE A 92 -2.91 -9.08 4.82
CA ILE A 92 -2.26 -8.42 5.95
C ILE A 92 -0.77 -8.21 5.67
N GLY A 93 -0.10 -9.24 5.15
CA GLY A 93 1.35 -9.23 4.95
C GLY A 93 1.85 -8.34 3.81
N GLU A 94 1.02 -8.03 2.80
CA GLU A 94 1.48 -7.24 1.64
C GLU A 94 0.53 -6.12 1.20
N MET A 95 -0.80 -6.36 1.17
CA MET A 95 -1.73 -5.35 0.65
C MET A 95 -1.77 -4.08 1.51
N CYS A 96 -1.39 -4.15 2.78
CA CYS A 96 -1.27 -2.99 3.67
C CYS A 96 -0.37 -1.89 3.10
N HIS A 97 0.68 -2.23 2.35
CA HIS A 97 1.51 -1.26 1.64
C HIS A 97 0.74 -0.42 0.62
N PHE A 98 -0.22 -1.02 -0.06
CA PHE A 98 -0.96 -0.34 -1.12
C PHE A 98 -2.11 0.49 -0.56
N VAL A 99 -2.72 0.06 0.54
CA VAL A 99 -3.67 0.88 1.29
C VAL A 99 -2.97 2.12 1.85
N ASP A 100 -1.79 1.95 2.44
CA ASP A 100 -0.96 3.05 2.90
C ASP A 100 -0.58 4.03 1.76
N LEU A 101 -0.20 3.49 0.61
CA LEU A 101 0.16 4.30 -0.56
C LEU A 101 -1.05 5.10 -1.11
N MET A 102 -2.25 4.53 -1.07
CA MET A 102 -3.47 5.24 -1.43
C MET A 102 -3.74 6.40 -0.46
N GLN A 103 -3.61 6.17 0.86
CA GLN A 103 -3.73 7.23 1.86
C GLN A 103 -2.67 8.32 1.66
N PHE A 104 -1.45 7.94 1.31
CA PHE A 104 -0.37 8.87 1.00
C PHE A 104 -0.71 9.77 -0.20
N PHE A 105 -1.26 9.23 -1.29
CA PHE A 105 -1.65 10.04 -2.44
C PHE A 105 -2.86 10.93 -2.18
N THR A 106 -3.87 10.40 -1.50
CA THR A 106 -5.15 11.11 -1.29
C THR A 106 -5.14 12.07 -0.10
N ASP A 107 -4.17 11.98 0.82
CA ASP A 107 -4.15 12.66 2.14
C ASP A 107 -5.45 12.47 2.94
N ALA A 108 -6.10 11.31 2.76
CA ALA A 108 -7.44 11.06 3.31
C ALA A 108 -7.51 9.72 4.03
N LYS A 109 -8.48 9.58 4.93
CA LYS A 109 -8.72 8.35 5.68
C LYS A 109 -9.74 7.46 4.95
N PRO A 110 -9.56 6.13 4.95
CA PRO A 110 -10.56 5.20 4.45
C PRO A 110 -11.88 5.36 5.22
N LYS A 111 -12.98 5.51 4.47
CA LYS A 111 -14.35 5.65 5.02
C LYS A 111 -15.16 4.37 4.85
N SER A 112 -15.05 3.73 3.69
CA SER A 112 -15.72 2.46 3.41
C SER A 112 -14.91 1.62 2.43
N VAL A 113 -15.10 0.30 2.49
CA VAL A 113 -14.41 -0.66 1.64
C VAL A 113 -15.39 -1.70 1.11
N TYR A 114 -15.22 -2.07 -0.16
CA TYR A 114 -15.86 -3.21 -0.79
C TYR A 114 -14.80 -4.10 -1.40
N ALA A 115 -14.90 -5.42 -1.18
CA ALA A 115 -13.89 -6.36 -1.66
C ALA A 115 -14.53 -7.66 -2.13
N VAL A 116 -14.00 -8.19 -3.23
CA VAL A 116 -14.40 -9.48 -3.79
C VAL A 116 -13.15 -10.30 -4.12
N CYS A 117 -13.20 -11.59 -3.75
CA CYS A 117 -12.18 -12.57 -4.12
C CYS A 117 -12.67 -13.42 -5.27
N ILE A 118 -11.75 -14.02 -6.04
CA ILE A 118 -12.14 -15.04 -7.00
C ILE A 118 -12.71 -16.24 -6.27
N GLU A 119 -13.64 -16.93 -6.92
CA GLU A 119 -14.18 -18.22 -6.48
C GLU A 119 -13.71 -19.31 -7.43
N SER A 120 -13.17 -20.40 -6.90
CA SER A 120 -12.69 -21.52 -7.69
C SER A 120 -12.62 -22.79 -6.84
N ASN A 121 -12.96 -23.91 -7.47
CA ASN A 121 -12.75 -25.25 -6.91
C ASN A 121 -11.29 -25.73 -7.11
N ASN A 122 -10.47 -24.98 -7.84
CA ASN A 122 -9.07 -25.30 -8.03
C ASN A 122 -8.29 -25.04 -6.73
N GLN A 123 -7.86 -26.11 -6.08
CA GLN A 123 -7.13 -26.04 -4.79
C GLN A 123 -5.76 -25.32 -4.88
N ARG A 124 -5.22 -25.15 -6.08
CA ARG A 124 -3.99 -24.36 -6.28
C ARG A 124 -4.21 -22.86 -6.13
N LEU A 125 -5.45 -22.38 -6.25
CA LEU A 125 -5.79 -20.98 -6.11
C LEU A 125 -6.18 -20.67 -4.66
N THR A 126 -5.45 -19.78 -4.03
CA THR A 126 -5.84 -19.25 -2.73
C THR A 126 -6.78 -18.07 -2.96
N ARG A 127 -8.00 -18.12 -2.44
CA ARG A 127 -9.03 -17.08 -2.65
C ARG A 127 -8.50 -15.68 -2.28
N THR A 128 -7.83 -15.57 -1.15
CA THR A 128 -7.30 -14.31 -0.63
C THR A 128 -6.09 -13.78 -1.39
N ASP A 129 -5.52 -14.55 -2.33
CA ASP A 129 -4.38 -14.13 -3.16
C ASP A 129 -4.83 -13.49 -4.48
N ASN A 130 -6.13 -13.50 -4.78
CA ASN A 130 -6.72 -12.92 -5.98
C ASN A 130 -7.97 -12.14 -5.58
N ILE A 131 -7.82 -10.83 -5.40
CA ILE A 131 -8.83 -9.97 -4.80
C ILE A 131 -8.89 -8.63 -5.52
N SER A 132 -10.11 -8.10 -5.67
CA SER A 132 -10.36 -6.72 -6.07
C SER A 132 -10.95 -5.97 -4.89
N VAL A 133 -10.44 -4.77 -4.64
CA VAL A 133 -10.84 -3.91 -3.51
C VAL A 133 -11.11 -2.51 -4.02
N SER A 134 -12.24 -1.92 -3.62
CA SER A 134 -12.54 -0.51 -3.79
C SER A 134 -12.66 0.17 -2.43
N ILE A 135 -11.98 1.30 -2.26
CA ILE A 135 -11.94 2.07 -1.02
C ILE A 135 -12.46 3.49 -1.33
N LYS A 136 -13.44 3.95 -0.56
CA LYS A 136 -13.85 5.35 -0.55
C LYS A 136 -13.18 6.07 0.61
N PHE A 137 -12.58 7.21 0.34
CA PHE A 137 -11.93 8.06 1.34
C PHE A 137 -12.87 9.17 1.81
N ASP A 138 -12.57 9.76 2.96
CA ASP A 138 -13.42 10.79 3.60
C ASP A 138 -13.46 12.12 2.84
N ASN A 139 -12.41 12.44 2.05
CA ASN A 139 -12.37 13.59 1.15
C ASN A 139 -13.03 13.35 -0.22
N GLY A 140 -13.70 12.20 -0.43
CA GLY A 140 -14.36 11.85 -1.69
C GLY A 140 -13.46 11.09 -2.68
N SER A 141 -12.16 10.96 -2.44
CA SER A 141 -11.24 10.18 -3.27
C SER A 141 -11.62 8.69 -3.31
N ILE A 142 -11.19 8.00 -4.37
CA ILE A 142 -11.44 6.57 -4.58
C ILE A 142 -10.11 5.85 -4.81
N GLY A 143 -9.91 4.72 -4.11
CA GLY A 143 -8.81 3.80 -4.34
C GLY A 143 -9.32 2.45 -4.86
N ASN A 144 -8.72 1.95 -5.94
CA ASN A 144 -8.98 0.62 -6.46
C ASN A 144 -7.70 -0.20 -6.44
N LEU A 145 -7.77 -1.40 -5.88
CA LEU A 145 -6.64 -2.32 -5.78
C LEU A 145 -7.03 -3.67 -6.38
N ILE A 146 -6.33 -4.09 -7.42
CA ILE A 146 -6.40 -5.44 -7.96
C ILE A 146 -5.12 -6.16 -7.57
N TYR A 147 -5.24 -7.17 -6.74
CA TYR A 147 -4.15 -8.02 -6.28
C TYR A 147 -4.32 -9.42 -6.85
N VAL A 148 -3.36 -9.89 -7.62
CA VAL A 148 -3.43 -11.20 -8.27
C VAL A 148 -2.14 -11.99 -8.05
N ALA A 149 -2.30 -13.31 -7.81
CA ALA A 149 -1.21 -14.25 -7.65
C ALA A 149 -1.08 -15.24 -8.82
N ASN A 150 -2.03 -15.22 -9.76
CA ASN A 150 -2.09 -16.14 -10.90
C ASN A 150 -1.64 -15.52 -12.23
N GLY A 151 -1.10 -14.31 -12.21
CA GLY A 151 -0.56 -13.66 -13.39
C GLY A 151 0.83 -14.16 -13.78
N PRO A 152 1.26 -13.96 -15.04
CA PRO A 152 2.58 -14.38 -15.53
C PRO A 152 3.71 -13.54 -14.92
N ARG A 153 4.86 -14.16 -14.66
CA ARG A 153 6.06 -13.45 -14.14
C ARG A 153 6.62 -12.38 -15.08
N ALA A 154 6.32 -12.47 -16.38
CA ALA A 154 6.73 -11.48 -17.36
C ALA A 154 6.03 -10.12 -17.20
N LEU A 155 4.84 -10.09 -16.58
CA LEU A 155 4.17 -8.83 -16.27
C LEU A 155 4.82 -8.19 -15.02
N PRO A 156 5.24 -6.91 -15.08
CA PRO A 156 5.79 -6.19 -13.92
C PRO A 156 4.87 -6.27 -12.70
N LYS A 157 5.47 -6.34 -11.51
CA LYS A 157 4.73 -6.62 -10.29
C LYS A 157 3.73 -5.51 -9.94
N GLU A 158 4.14 -4.25 -9.99
CA GLU A 158 3.39 -3.14 -9.42
C GLU A 158 3.14 -2.04 -10.46
N GLN A 159 1.87 -1.74 -10.69
CA GLN A 159 1.42 -0.65 -11.56
C GLN A 159 0.49 0.25 -10.76
N ILE A 160 0.80 1.54 -10.67
CA ILE A 160 0.00 2.53 -9.97
C ILE A 160 -0.35 3.66 -10.93
N GLU A 161 -1.59 4.14 -10.86
CA GLU A 161 -2.06 5.32 -11.57
C GLU A 161 -2.83 6.23 -10.60
N VAL A 162 -2.53 7.53 -10.64
CA VAL A 162 -3.18 8.56 -9.83
C VAL A 162 -3.76 9.60 -10.77
N PHE A 163 -5.06 9.82 -10.71
CA PHE A 163 -5.81 10.74 -11.59
C PHE A 163 -6.42 11.88 -10.78
N GLY A 164 -6.39 13.08 -11.32
CA GLY A 164 -7.05 14.28 -10.79
C GLY A 164 -6.57 15.53 -11.50
N GLY A 165 -7.42 16.57 -11.57
CA GLY A 165 -7.10 17.87 -12.17
C GLY A 165 -6.58 17.83 -13.59
N GLY A 166 -7.11 16.96 -14.43
CA GLY A 166 -6.62 16.80 -15.81
C GLY A 166 -5.19 16.22 -15.91
N LYS A 167 -4.73 15.53 -14.86
CA LYS A 167 -3.36 15.01 -14.73
C LYS A 167 -3.37 13.53 -14.39
N VAL A 168 -2.32 12.83 -14.82
CA VAL A 168 -2.09 11.42 -14.45
C VAL A 168 -0.66 11.23 -13.98
N GLY A 169 -0.49 10.64 -12.80
CA GLY A 169 0.79 10.10 -12.34
C GLY A 169 0.81 8.58 -12.52
N ARG A 170 1.83 8.03 -13.17
CA ARG A 170 2.03 6.58 -13.33
C ARG A 170 3.30 6.10 -12.66
N ILE A 171 3.25 4.94 -12.01
CA ILE A 171 4.41 4.27 -11.45
C ILE A 171 4.51 2.86 -12.02
N HIS A 172 5.68 2.51 -12.55
CA HIS A 172 5.99 1.20 -13.10
C HIS A 172 7.01 0.51 -12.19
N ASP A 173 6.53 -0.42 -11.34
CA ASP A 173 7.32 -1.26 -10.42
C ASP A 173 8.34 -0.47 -9.56
N PHE A 174 8.08 0.83 -9.31
CA PHE A 174 8.98 1.78 -8.63
C PHE A 174 10.36 1.96 -9.31
N ARG A 175 10.53 1.47 -10.53
CA ARG A 175 11.74 1.63 -11.37
C ARG A 175 11.66 2.87 -12.25
N SER A 176 10.45 3.24 -12.62
CA SER A 176 10.18 4.44 -13.39
C SER A 176 8.77 4.95 -13.11
N GLY A 177 8.50 6.15 -13.53
CA GLY A 177 7.17 6.74 -13.54
C GLY A 177 7.05 7.81 -14.60
N GLU A 178 5.82 8.25 -14.77
CA GLU A 178 5.47 9.31 -15.69
C GLU A 178 4.46 10.25 -15.01
N PHE A 179 4.58 11.51 -15.31
CA PHE A 179 3.54 12.51 -15.01
C PHE A 179 3.06 13.08 -16.32
N ILE A 180 1.78 12.97 -16.58
CA ILE A 180 1.14 13.25 -17.88
C ILE A 180 0.10 14.33 -17.69
N THR A 181 0.11 15.32 -18.58
CA THR A 181 -0.93 16.34 -18.75
C THR A 181 -1.26 16.43 -20.24
N ASP A 182 -2.30 17.17 -20.62
CA ASP A 182 -2.65 17.37 -22.03
C ASP A 182 -1.50 17.93 -22.88
N SER A 183 -0.60 18.71 -22.27
CA SER A 183 0.48 19.40 -22.96
C SER A 183 1.83 18.72 -22.89
N LYS A 184 2.07 17.82 -21.92
CA LYS A 184 3.41 17.22 -21.71
C LYS A 184 3.38 15.90 -20.94
N THR A 185 4.44 15.12 -21.15
CA THR A 185 4.76 13.95 -20.34
C THR A 185 6.16 14.10 -19.74
N ILE A 186 6.26 14.01 -18.42
CA ILE A 186 7.52 14.05 -17.69
C ILE A 186 7.86 12.62 -17.25
N LYS A 187 9.02 12.11 -17.68
CA LYS A 187 9.52 10.79 -17.27
C LYS A 187 10.31 10.91 -15.96
N ILE A 188 10.07 10.00 -15.04
CA ILE A 188 10.72 9.95 -13.73
C ILE A 188 11.51 8.65 -13.64
N LYS A 189 12.83 8.73 -13.45
CA LYS A 189 13.67 7.58 -13.15
C LYS A 189 13.73 7.35 -11.64
N SER A 190 13.57 6.10 -11.22
CA SER A 190 13.67 5.66 -9.83
C SER A 190 14.43 4.34 -9.79
N THR A 191 15.14 4.09 -8.70
CA THR A 191 15.96 2.87 -8.55
C THR A 191 15.61 2.10 -7.27
N SER A 192 14.70 2.62 -6.45
CA SER A 192 14.40 2.11 -5.13
C SER A 192 12.92 2.21 -4.80
N LYS A 193 12.43 1.23 -4.05
CA LYS A 193 11.10 1.25 -3.43
C LYS A 193 11.02 2.08 -2.14
N GLY A 194 12.07 2.84 -1.81
CA GLY A 194 12.07 3.79 -0.71
C GLY A 194 12.65 3.28 0.62
N HIS A 195 13.14 2.03 0.72
CA HIS A 195 13.64 1.49 2.00
C HIS A 195 14.77 2.33 2.64
N LYS A 196 15.70 2.87 1.84
CA LYS A 196 16.76 3.73 2.36
C LYS A 196 16.21 5.07 2.84
N GLN A 197 15.30 5.66 2.07
CA GLN A 197 14.69 6.96 2.37
C GLN A 197 13.74 6.92 3.56
N GLU A 198 13.20 5.76 3.87
CA GLU A 198 12.31 5.52 5.00
C GLU A 198 13.02 5.64 6.36
N VAL A 199 14.31 5.35 6.42
CA VAL A 199 15.12 5.33 7.65
C VAL A 199 16.12 6.49 7.76
N LEU A 200 16.12 7.40 6.80
CA LEU A 200 16.90 8.65 6.81
C LEU A 200 16.06 9.82 7.33
#